data_f437f50432357c48745b3727080e1980
#
_entry.id   f437f50432357c48745b3727080e1980
#
_cell.length_a   1.000
_cell.length_b   1.000
_cell.length_c   1.000
_cell.angle_alpha   90.00
_cell.angle_beta   90.00
_cell.angle_gamma   90.00
#
_symmetry.space_group_name_H-M   'P 1'
#
loop_
_entity.id
_entity.type
_entity.pdbx_description
1 polymer ?
#
loop_
_entity_poly.entity_id
_entity_poly.type
_entity_poly.pdbx_seq_one_letter_code
_entity_poly.pdbx_strand_id
1 'polypeptide(L)'
;MVSGTDKRCYSISKEVGCVLNGLVPDGRAMMYRGREEAKQYHDNFGIKIPGHVLAQRLGNLAQMNTIYSARRPFGSSMILATYDALNKKPLLFMVEPSGAAYQYYGCASGRGRQLARSDFENGRYHETMTVEQALPKVAKLLLKSQDEMKEKKQELELSVLSEGNNWVHKILDRQTTDAMC
;
A
#
# COMPACT_ATOMS: atom_id res chain seq x y z
N MET A 1 8.94 -18.91 14.06
CA MET A 1 9.00 -18.05 12.86
C MET A 1 10.19 -17.13 13.05
N VAL A 2 11.06 -17.01 12.06
CA VAL A 2 12.21 -16.11 12.14
C VAL A 2 11.70 -14.68 11.97
N SER A 3 12.11 -13.76 12.86
CA SER A 3 11.70 -12.34 12.77
C SER A 3 12.13 -11.72 11.43
N GLY A 4 11.30 -10.84 10.86
CA GLY A 4 11.60 -10.16 9.59
C GLY A 4 11.30 -10.95 8.32
N THR A 5 10.68 -12.13 8.40
CA THR A 5 10.34 -12.94 7.21
C THR A 5 8.99 -12.61 6.59
N ASP A 6 8.10 -11.95 7.32
CA ASP A 6 6.73 -11.64 6.88
C ASP A 6 6.62 -10.19 6.38
N LYS A 7 7.38 -9.87 5.35
CA LYS A 7 7.35 -8.54 4.73
C LYS A 7 6.01 -8.28 4.05
N ARG A 8 5.50 -7.05 4.24
CA ARG A 8 4.25 -6.56 3.67
C ARG A 8 4.44 -5.36 2.73
N CYS A 9 5.55 -4.62 2.90
CA CYS A 9 5.90 -3.48 2.06
C CYS A 9 6.78 -3.93 0.89
N TYR A 10 6.39 -3.58 -0.34
CA TYR A 10 7.12 -3.92 -1.56
C TYR A 10 7.13 -2.75 -2.54
N SER A 11 8.12 -2.73 -3.44
CA SER A 11 8.12 -1.86 -4.62
C SER A 11 7.64 -2.62 -5.84
N ILE A 12 6.67 -2.08 -6.55
CA ILE A 12 6.25 -2.56 -7.87
C ILE A 12 7.19 -2.01 -8.93
N SER A 13 7.43 -0.70 -8.90
CA SER A 13 8.45 0.00 -9.68
C SER A 13 9.19 0.99 -8.80
N LYS A 14 10.12 1.76 -9.37
CA LYS A 14 10.85 2.80 -8.62
C LYS A 14 9.91 3.84 -7.99
N GLU A 15 8.79 4.15 -8.63
CA GLU A 15 7.86 5.21 -8.24
C GLU A 15 6.52 4.67 -7.73
N VAL A 16 6.42 3.35 -7.59
CA VAL A 16 5.21 2.70 -7.10
C VAL A 16 5.55 1.76 -5.97
N GLY A 17 5.08 2.13 -4.79
CA GLY A 17 5.12 1.29 -3.61
C GLY A 17 3.79 0.57 -3.39
N CYS A 18 3.83 -0.58 -2.73
CA CYS A 18 2.62 -1.26 -2.30
C CYS A 18 2.77 -1.90 -0.92
N VAL A 19 1.64 -1.95 -0.22
CA VAL A 19 1.50 -2.69 1.04
C VAL A 19 0.43 -3.75 0.86
N LEU A 20 0.75 -4.98 1.29
CA LEU A 20 -0.12 -6.14 1.17
C LEU A 20 -0.79 -6.45 2.51
N ASN A 21 -2.09 -6.66 2.50
CA ASN A 21 -2.84 -7.09 3.67
C ASN A 21 -3.64 -8.35 3.37
N GLY A 22 -3.71 -9.29 4.32
CA GLY A 22 -4.37 -10.59 4.17
C GLY A 22 -3.38 -11.73 3.93
N LEU A 23 -3.73 -12.68 3.07
CA LEU A 23 -2.89 -13.84 2.75
C LEU A 23 -1.66 -13.41 1.93
N VAL A 24 -0.48 -13.60 2.50
CA VAL A 24 0.81 -13.17 1.90
C VAL A 24 1.04 -13.75 0.51
N PRO A 25 0.82 -15.05 0.26
CA PRO A 25 1.02 -15.61 -1.08
C PRO A 25 0.16 -14.95 -2.15
N ASP A 26 -1.10 -14.64 -1.82
CA ASP A 26 -2.04 -13.98 -2.73
C ASP A 26 -1.61 -12.53 -3.01
N GLY A 27 -1.23 -11.80 -1.95
CA GLY A 27 -0.71 -10.44 -2.09
C GLY A 27 0.55 -10.40 -2.94
N ARG A 28 1.47 -11.35 -2.75
CA ARG A 28 2.67 -11.47 -3.58
C ARG A 28 2.32 -11.75 -5.05
N ALA A 29 1.34 -12.61 -5.32
CA ALA A 29 0.88 -12.86 -6.69
C ALA A 29 0.35 -11.58 -7.34
N MET A 30 -0.45 -10.78 -6.62
CA MET A 30 -0.91 -9.48 -7.09
C MET A 30 0.26 -8.49 -7.33
N MET A 31 1.24 -8.47 -6.43
CA MET A 31 2.42 -7.60 -6.55
C MET A 31 3.26 -7.98 -7.78
N TYR A 32 3.52 -9.28 -8.00
CA TYR A 32 4.25 -9.73 -9.19
C TYR A 32 3.49 -9.37 -10.47
N ARG A 33 2.18 -9.55 -10.48
CA ARG A 33 1.36 -9.12 -11.61
C ARG A 33 1.43 -7.61 -11.83
N GLY A 34 1.44 -6.82 -10.76
CA GLY A 34 1.64 -5.37 -10.85
C GLY A 34 2.96 -4.99 -11.51
N ARG A 35 4.04 -5.72 -11.20
CA ARG A 35 5.34 -5.55 -11.85
C ARG A 35 5.31 -5.87 -13.34
N GLU A 36 4.65 -6.95 -13.72
CA GLU A 36 4.46 -7.34 -15.12
C GLU A 36 3.67 -6.28 -15.87
N GLU A 37 2.56 -5.80 -15.30
CA GLU A 37 1.73 -4.74 -15.91
C GLU A 37 2.50 -3.43 -16.08
N ALA A 38 3.30 -3.04 -15.08
CA ALA A 38 4.11 -1.83 -15.15
C ALA A 38 5.20 -1.94 -16.22
N LYS A 39 5.85 -3.10 -16.31
CA LYS A 39 6.86 -3.39 -17.35
C LYS A 39 6.23 -3.40 -18.73
N GLN A 40 5.16 -4.14 -18.93
CA GLN A 40 4.47 -4.26 -20.22
C GLN A 40 3.94 -2.90 -20.70
N TYR A 41 3.44 -2.08 -19.78
CA TYR A 41 3.01 -0.72 -20.11
C TYR A 41 4.17 0.13 -20.61
N HIS A 42 5.30 0.06 -19.93
CA HIS A 42 6.51 0.79 -20.35
C HIS A 42 7.03 0.29 -21.70
N ASP A 43 7.08 -1.02 -21.91
CA ASP A 43 7.55 -1.62 -23.16
C ASP A 43 6.65 -1.22 -24.37
N ASN A 44 5.33 -1.10 -24.13
CA ASN A 44 4.37 -0.75 -25.20
C ASN A 44 4.28 0.75 -25.49
N PHE A 45 4.40 1.60 -24.47
CA PHE A 45 4.12 3.04 -24.58
C PHE A 45 5.34 3.93 -24.34
N GLY A 46 6.47 3.39 -23.90
CA GLY A 46 7.69 4.15 -23.60
C GLY A 46 7.59 5.05 -22.35
N ILE A 47 6.47 5.03 -21.65
CA ILE A 47 6.22 5.85 -20.46
C ILE A 47 5.90 4.97 -19.25
N LYS A 48 6.02 5.54 -18.06
CA LYS A 48 5.66 4.86 -16.81
C LYS A 48 4.15 4.69 -16.71
N ILE A 49 3.70 3.58 -16.13
CA ILE A 49 2.27 3.32 -15.95
C ILE A 49 1.67 4.33 -14.96
N PRO A 50 0.59 5.04 -15.31
CA PRO A 50 -0.12 5.90 -14.37
C PRO A 50 -0.75 5.08 -13.23
N GLY A 51 -0.73 5.63 -12.01
CA GLY A 51 -1.22 4.92 -10.82
C GLY A 51 -2.66 4.45 -10.91
N HIS A 52 -3.56 5.26 -11.47
CA HIS A 52 -4.96 4.88 -11.66
C HIS A 52 -5.12 3.73 -12.67
N VAL A 53 -4.30 3.69 -13.73
CA VAL A 53 -4.32 2.59 -14.71
C VAL A 53 -3.84 1.29 -14.07
N LEU A 54 -2.75 1.36 -13.28
CA LEU A 54 -2.25 0.19 -12.57
C LEU A 54 -3.28 -0.34 -11.56
N ALA A 55 -3.86 0.54 -10.76
CA ALA A 55 -4.89 0.17 -9.78
C ALA A 55 -6.10 -0.49 -10.45
N GLN A 56 -6.56 0.06 -11.58
CA GLN A 56 -7.66 -0.51 -12.35
C GLN A 56 -7.32 -1.88 -12.94
N ARG A 57 -6.13 -2.07 -13.49
CA ARG A 57 -5.70 -3.36 -14.04
C ARG A 57 -5.61 -4.44 -12.98
N LEU A 58 -5.07 -4.10 -11.80
CA LEU A 58 -5.04 -5.01 -10.65
C LEU A 58 -6.45 -5.28 -10.11
N GLY A 59 -7.34 -4.28 -10.10
CA GLY A 59 -8.75 -4.46 -9.77
C GLY A 59 -9.44 -5.43 -10.72
N ASN A 60 -9.24 -5.27 -12.03
CA ASN A 60 -9.79 -6.19 -13.04
C ASN A 60 -9.27 -7.63 -12.84
N LEU A 61 -7.98 -7.81 -12.53
CA LEU A 61 -7.41 -9.10 -12.19
C LEU A 61 -8.10 -9.71 -10.96
N ALA A 62 -8.30 -8.93 -9.91
CA ALA A 62 -9.00 -9.39 -8.71
C ALA A 62 -10.44 -9.79 -9.02
N GLN A 63 -11.17 -8.98 -9.77
CA GLN A 63 -12.55 -9.26 -10.20
C GLN A 63 -12.64 -10.54 -11.02
N MET A 64 -11.72 -10.77 -11.97
CA MET A 64 -11.70 -12.01 -12.77
C MET A 64 -11.62 -13.26 -11.89
N ASN A 65 -10.93 -13.20 -10.76
CA ASN A 65 -10.86 -14.33 -9.83
C ASN A 65 -12.15 -14.52 -9.01
N THR A 66 -13.08 -13.58 -9.04
CA THR A 66 -14.41 -13.73 -8.42
C THR A 66 -15.45 -14.29 -9.39
N ILE A 67 -15.24 -14.16 -10.70
CA ILE A 67 -16.23 -14.51 -11.73
C ILE A 67 -16.03 -15.92 -12.26
N TYR A 68 -14.79 -16.34 -12.48
CA TYR A 68 -14.51 -17.65 -13.06
C TYR A 68 -14.59 -18.78 -12.02
N SER A 69 -15.41 -19.79 -12.28
CA SER A 69 -15.64 -20.94 -11.38
C SER A 69 -14.37 -21.76 -11.08
N ALA A 70 -13.42 -21.78 -12.00
CA ALA A 70 -12.13 -22.47 -11.82
C ALA A 70 -11.13 -21.70 -10.95
N ARG A 71 -11.48 -20.50 -10.48
CA ARG A 71 -10.63 -19.64 -9.69
C ARG A 71 -11.31 -19.31 -8.36
N ARG A 72 -10.51 -18.93 -7.38
CA ARG A 72 -11.01 -18.37 -6.13
C ARG A 72 -10.65 -16.90 -6.04
N PRO A 73 -11.43 -16.08 -5.30
CA PRO A 73 -11.05 -14.71 -4.98
C PRO A 73 -9.69 -14.66 -4.27
N PHE A 74 -8.97 -13.56 -4.44
CA PHE A 74 -7.80 -13.29 -3.62
C PHE A 74 -8.19 -13.06 -2.16
N GLY A 75 -7.47 -13.66 -1.22
CA GLY A 75 -7.59 -13.37 0.21
C GLY A 75 -6.70 -12.21 0.66
N SER A 76 -6.45 -11.26 -0.21
CA SER A 76 -5.53 -10.15 0.04
C SER A 76 -6.02 -8.86 -0.61
N SER A 77 -5.88 -7.74 0.09
CA SER A 77 -6.02 -6.39 -0.46
C SER A 77 -4.65 -5.74 -0.61
N MET A 78 -4.57 -4.73 -1.45
CA MET A 78 -3.32 -4.01 -1.73
C MET A 78 -3.56 -2.50 -1.64
N ILE A 79 -2.69 -1.80 -0.93
CA ILE A 79 -2.62 -0.34 -0.96
C ILE A 79 -1.44 0.04 -1.85
N LEU A 80 -1.67 0.92 -2.81
CA LEU A 80 -0.68 1.42 -3.76
C LEU A 80 -0.39 2.88 -3.47
N ALA A 81 0.88 3.24 -3.34
CA ALA A 81 1.36 4.62 -3.32
C ALA A 81 2.06 4.91 -4.64
N THR A 82 1.63 5.94 -5.34
CA THR A 82 2.13 6.31 -6.66
C THR A 82 2.32 7.83 -6.77
N TYR A 83 3.06 8.25 -7.77
CA TYR A 83 3.20 9.67 -8.10
C TYR A 83 2.71 9.96 -9.50
N ASP A 84 1.81 10.93 -9.62
CA ASP A 84 1.34 11.45 -10.91
C ASP A 84 2.25 12.61 -11.34
N ALA A 85 3.12 12.32 -12.30
CA ALA A 85 4.07 13.30 -12.82
C ALA A 85 3.42 14.45 -13.60
N LEU A 86 2.23 14.23 -14.19
CA LEU A 86 1.50 15.25 -14.95
C LEU A 86 0.90 16.30 -14.01
N ASN A 87 0.22 15.84 -12.98
CA ASN A 87 -0.43 16.71 -12.00
C ASN A 87 0.47 17.04 -10.80
N LYS A 88 1.68 16.49 -10.76
CA LYS A 88 2.66 16.67 -9.67
C LYS A 88 2.07 16.34 -8.29
N LYS A 89 1.30 15.27 -8.20
CA LYS A 89 0.59 14.87 -6.96
C LYS A 89 0.90 13.44 -6.57
N PRO A 90 1.13 13.16 -5.27
CA PRO A 90 1.11 11.80 -4.77
C PRO A 90 -0.33 11.26 -4.78
N LEU A 91 -0.49 10.01 -5.14
CA LEU A 91 -1.78 9.34 -5.19
C LEU A 91 -1.73 8.04 -4.38
N LEU A 92 -2.80 7.75 -3.69
CA LEU A 92 -2.99 6.54 -2.91
C LEU A 92 -4.22 5.79 -3.42
N PHE A 93 -4.06 4.51 -3.73
CA PHE A 93 -5.16 3.64 -4.16
C PHE A 93 -5.26 2.44 -3.25
N MET A 94 -6.47 1.93 -3.06
CA MET A 94 -6.70 0.64 -2.44
C MET A 94 -7.41 -0.27 -3.44
N VAL A 95 -6.85 -1.47 -3.65
CA VAL A 95 -7.40 -2.53 -4.48
C VAL A 95 -7.89 -3.64 -3.57
N GLU A 96 -9.18 -3.94 -3.66
CA GLU A 96 -9.85 -4.97 -2.85
C GLU A 96 -10.00 -6.29 -3.61
N PRO A 97 -10.18 -7.42 -2.90
CA PRO A 97 -10.44 -8.72 -3.52
C PRO A 97 -11.66 -8.76 -4.44
N SER A 98 -12.63 -7.90 -4.22
CA SER A 98 -13.83 -7.71 -5.06
C SER A 98 -13.52 -7.16 -6.45
N GLY A 99 -12.33 -6.57 -6.63
CA GLY A 99 -11.95 -5.84 -7.82
C GLY A 99 -12.18 -4.33 -7.70
N ALA A 100 -12.77 -3.85 -6.60
CA ALA A 100 -12.90 -2.43 -6.36
C ALA A 100 -11.50 -1.79 -6.20
N ALA A 101 -11.26 -0.73 -6.96
CA ALA A 101 -10.01 0.03 -6.93
C ALA A 101 -10.34 1.52 -6.89
N TYR A 102 -10.17 2.13 -5.71
CA TYR A 102 -10.49 3.53 -5.49
C TYR A 102 -9.28 4.31 -5.02
N GLN A 103 -9.30 5.60 -5.33
CA GLN A 103 -8.34 6.57 -4.82
C GLN A 103 -8.80 7.09 -3.46
N TYR A 104 -7.83 7.30 -2.56
CA TYR A 104 -8.06 7.79 -1.20
C TYR A 104 -7.03 8.85 -0.83
N TYR A 105 -7.39 9.76 0.07
CA TYR A 105 -6.43 10.60 0.79
C TYR A 105 -5.70 9.84 1.90
N GLY A 106 -6.39 8.92 2.53
CA GLY A 106 -5.87 7.98 3.52
C GLY A 106 -6.74 6.73 3.55
N CYS A 107 -6.13 5.56 3.63
CA CYS A 107 -6.86 4.31 3.69
C CYS A 107 -6.21 3.34 4.67
N ALA A 108 -7.01 2.44 5.20
CA ALA A 108 -6.56 1.38 6.09
C ALA A 108 -7.26 0.08 5.76
N SER A 109 -6.51 -1.01 5.85
CA SER A 109 -7.01 -2.36 5.66
C SER A 109 -6.50 -3.26 6.77
N GLY A 110 -7.26 -4.28 7.14
CA GLY A 110 -6.92 -5.22 8.20
C GLY A 110 -7.83 -5.13 9.42
N ARG A 111 -7.44 -5.82 10.49
CA ARG A 111 -8.27 -5.90 11.70
C ARG A 111 -8.50 -4.54 12.34
N GLY A 112 -7.47 -3.75 12.53
CA GLY A 112 -7.52 -2.42 13.16
C GLY A 112 -8.03 -1.29 12.27
N ARG A 113 -8.55 -1.58 11.06
CA ARG A 113 -8.94 -0.56 10.08
C ARG A 113 -9.94 0.47 10.59
N GLN A 114 -10.84 0.06 11.50
CA GLN A 114 -11.87 0.97 12.03
C GLN A 114 -11.26 2.08 12.88
N LEU A 115 -10.29 1.75 13.72
CA LEU A 115 -9.55 2.73 14.51
C LEU A 115 -8.84 3.75 13.60
N ALA A 116 -8.16 3.26 12.56
CA ALA A 116 -7.46 4.12 11.62
C ALA A 116 -8.42 5.03 10.85
N ARG A 117 -9.59 4.52 10.43
CA ARG A 117 -10.63 5.32 9.77
C ARG A 117 -11.14 6.44 10.68
N SER A 118 -11.47 6.12 11.92
CA SER A 118 -11.89 7.14 12.90
C SER A 118 -10.83 8.22 13.11
N ASP A 119 -9.55 7.85 13.15
CA ASP A 119 -8.46 8.82 13.28
C ASP A 119 -8.32 9.71 12.03
N PHE A 120 -8.53 9.16 10.83
CA PHE A 120 -8.54 9.94 9.59
C PHE A 120 -9.74 10.90 9.54
N GLU A 121 -10.93 10.45 9.90
CA GLU A 121 -12.16 11.25 9.92
C GLU A 121 -12.12 12.36 10.98
N ASN A 122 -11.44 12.15 12.09
CA ASN A 122 -11.28 13.15 13.16
C ASN A 122 -10.30 14.29 12.79
N GLY A 123 -9.89 14.40 11.54
CA GLY A 123 -9.10 15.51 11.03
C GLY A 123 -7.66 15.59 11.54
N ARG A 124 -7.12 14.50 12.07
CA ARG A 124 -5.72 14.44 12.54
C ARG A 124 -4.71 14.42 11.39
N TYR A 125 -5.20 14.15 10.16
CA TYR A 125 -4.41 14.09 8.94
C TYR A 125 -4.97 15.08 7.92
N HIS A 126 -4.11 15.95 7.39
CA HIS A 126 -4.46 17.01 6.44
C HIS A 126 -3.67 16.84 5.16
N GLU A 127 -4.22 17.28 4.03
CA GLU A 127 -3.57 17.24 2.73
C GLU A 127 -2.23 17.99 2.70
N THR A 128 -2.08 19.00 3.55
CA THR A 128 -0.86 19.82 3.66
C THR A 128 0.20 19.24 4.60
N MET A 129 -0.06 18.06 5.19
CA MET A 129 0.87 17.44 6.13
C MET A 129 2.11 16.92 5.41
N THR A 130 3.29 17.25 5.93
CA THR A 130 4.54 16.71 5.40
C THR A 130 4.73 15.25 5.82
N VAL A 131 5.59 14.53 5.09
CA VAL A 131 5.92 13.13 5.41
C VAL A 131 6.53 12.99 6.80
N GLU A 132 7.40 13.95 7.19
CA GLU A 132 8.03 13.95 8.52
C GLU A 132 7.00 14.12 9.65
N GLN A 133 5.92 14.82 9.40
CA GLN A 133 4.82 14.97 10.36
C GLN A 133 3.88 13.76 10.36
N ALA A 134 3.67 13.13 9.20
CA ALA A 134 2.74 12.01 9.04
C ALA A 134 3.32 10.70 9.56
N LEU A 135 4.60 10.41 9.30
CA LEU A 135 5.25 9.15 9.65
C LEU A 135 5.10 8.77 11.14
N PRO A 136 5.47 9.64 12.10
CA PRO A 136 5.34 9.29 13.52
C PRO A 136 3.88 9.13 13.96
N LYS A 137 2.94 9.84 13.33
CA LYS A 137 1.50 9.67 13.62
C LYS A 137 1.00 8.32 13.14
N VAL A 138 1.37 7.92 11.91
CA VAL A 138 1.01 6.61 11.34
C VAL A 138 1.64 5.48 12.15
N ALA A 139 2.90 5.60 12.55
CA ALA A 139 3.56 4.61 13.40
C ALA A 139 2.82 4.43 14.74
N LYS A 140 2.50 5.52 15.42
CA LYS A 140 1.74 5.49 16.69
C LYS A 140 0.33 4.90 16.51
N LEU A 141 -0.34 5.21 15.39
CA LEU A 141 -1.65 4.65 15.09
C LEU A 141 -1.59 3.13 14.90
N LEU A 142 -0.57 2.63 14.19
CA LEU A 142 -0.37 1.20 14.00
C LEU A 142 -0.08 0.48 15.32
N LEU A 143 0.79 1.04 16.18
CA LEU A 143 1.07 0.49 17.50
C LEU A 143 -0.18 0.45 18.37
N LYS A 144 -0.94 1.56 18.43
CA LYS A 144 -2.22 1.60 19.16
C LYS A 144 -3.20 0.54 18.68
N SER A 145 -3.28 0.33 17.36
CA SER A 145 -4.12 -0.72 16.77
C SER A 145 -3.68 -2.12 17.19
N GLN A 146 -2.37 -2.39 17.33
CA GLN A 146 -1.86 -3.68 17.83
C GLN A 146 -2.20 -3.89 19.31
N ASP A 147 -2.03 -2.86 20.14
CA ASP A 147 -2.30 -2.94 21.58
C ASP A 147 -3.79 -3.18 21.87
N GLU A 148 -4.69 -2.48 21.16
CA GLU A 148 -6.14 -2.68 21.28
C GLU A 148 -6.57 -4.10 20.88
N MET A 149 -5.91 -4.70 19.90
CA MET A 149 -6.20 -6.06 19.44
C MET A 149 -5.57 -7.14 20.32
N LYS A 150 -4.80 -6.79 21.35
CA LYS A 150 -4.04 -7.73 22.21
C LYS A 150 -3.20 -8.72 21.39
N GLU A 151 -2.72 -8.29 20.26
CA GLU A 151 -1.89 -9.11 19.36
C GLU A 151 -0.43 -9.13 19.88
N LYS A 152 0.29 -10.19 19.50
CA LYS A 152 1.74 -10.22 19.72
C LYS A 152 2.37 -9.04 18.99
N LYS A 153 3.26 -8.29 19.66
CA LYS A 153 4.02 -7.21 19.03
C LYS A 153 4.64 -7.72 17.73
N GLN A 154 4.18 -7.15 16.62
CA GLN A 154 4.74 -7.39 15.30
C GLN A 154 5.70 -6.26 14.97
N GLU A 155 6.71 -6.56 14.18
CA GLU A 155 7.62 -5.53 13.69
C GLU A 155 6.88 -4.60 12.73
N LEU A 156 7.04 -3.29 12.92
CA LEU A 156 6.49 -2.31 11.99
C LEU A 156 7.34 -2.25 10.73
N GLU A 157 6.69 -2.21 9.59
CA GLU A 157 7.30 -1.87 8.31
C GLU A 157 6.71 -0.55 7.82
N LEU A 158 7.55 0.40 7.50
CA LEU A 158 7.17 1.69 6.95
C LEU A 158 7.84 1.88 5.59
N SER A 159 7.12 2.51 4.67
CA SER A 159 7.67 2.91 3.37
C SER A 159 7.20 4.31 3.01
N VAL A 160 7.99 5.01 2.22
CA VAL A 160 7.79 6.42 1.89
C VAL A 160 7.94 6.64 0.40
N LEU A 161 7.05 7.46 -0.13
CA LEU A 161 7.12 8.05 -1.46
C LEU A 161 6.94 9.56 -1.30
N SER A 162 8.01 10.34 -1.50
CA SER A 162 8.01 11.78 -1.23
C SER A 162 8.93 12.54 -2.17
N GLU A 163 8.78 13.86 -2.19
CA GLU A 163 9.66 14.76 -2.94
C GLU A 163 11.12 14.66 -2.46
N GLY A 164 11.36 14.54 -1.14
CA GLY A 164 12.69 14.36 -0.58
C GLY A 164 13.43 13.11 -1.07
N ASN A 165 12.70 12.11 -1.58
CA ASN A 165 13.25 10.92 -2.22
C ASN A 165 13.15 10.96 -3.76
N ASN A 166 12.94 12.14 -4.36
CA ASN A 166 12.70 12.29 -5.80
C ASN A 166 11.59 11.38 -6.32
N TRP A 167 10.54 11.18 -5.52
CA TRP A 167 9.41 10.29 -5.79
C TRP A 167 9.82 8.83 -6.06
N VAL A 168 10.95 8.41 -5.49
CA VAL A 168 11.37 7.00 -5.47
C VAL A 168 10.85 6.34 -4.20
N HIS A 169 10.13 5.25 -4.36
CA HIS A 169 9.62 4.47 -3.23
C HIS A 169 10.76 3.87 -2.43
N LYS A 170 10.79 4.17 -1.13
CA LYS A 170 11.81 3.69 -0.20
C LYS A 170 11.15 2.97 0.98
N ILE A 171 11.56 1.75 1.22
CA ILE A 171 11.21 1.03 2.45
C ILE A 171 12.22 1.47 3.51
N LEU A 172 11.71 1.92 4.66
CA LEU A 172 12.56 2.39 5.76
C LEU A 172 13.24 1.19 6.44
N ASP A 173 14.45 1.41 6.92
CA ASP A 173 15.16 0.43 7.70
C ASP A 173 14.56 0.30 9.13
N ARG A 174 14.88 -0.78 9.79
CA ARG A 174 14.36 -1.08 11.13
C ARG A 174 14.77 -0.02 12.15
N GLN A 175 16.02 0.46 12.07
CA GLN A 175 16.52 1.45 13.03
C GLN A 175 15.72 2.76 12.94
N THR A 176 15.44 3.21 11.73
CA THR A 176 14.64 4.41 11.48
C THR A 176 13.19 4.22 11.93
N THR A 177 12.63 3.04 11.70
CA THR A 177 11.26 2.71 12.11
C THR A 177 11.12 2.66 13.63
N ASP A 178 12.05 2.00 14.31
CA ASP A 178 12.06 1.87 15.78
C ASP A 178 12.29 3.24 16.47
N ALA A 179 13.03 4.16 15.83
CA ALA A 179 13.23 5.52 16.37
C ALA A 179 11.97 6.40 16.29
N MET A 180 10.97 6.02 15.49
CA MET A 180 9.69 6.75 15.34
C MET A 180 8.59 6.23 16.26
N CYS A 181 8.80 5.07 16.90
CA CYS A 181 7.88 4.41 17.82
C CYS A 181 8.11 4.79 19.27
#